data_08ef9b35353c2a8d00aa43a95656b21b
#
_entry.id   08ef9b35353c2a8d00aa43a95656b21b
#
_cell.length_a   1.000
_cell.length_b   1.000
_cell.length_c   1.000
_cell.angle_alpha   90.00
_cell.angle_beta   90.00
_cell.angle_gamma   90.00
#
_symmetry.space_group_name_H-M   'P 1'
#
loop_
_entity.id
_entity.type
_entity.pdbx_description
1 polymer ?
#
loop_
_entity_poly.entity_id
_entity_poly.type
_entity_poly.pdbx_seq_one_letter_code
_entity_poly.pdbx_strand_id
1 'polypeptide(L)'
;MTTLLNVDRVNKQYQDSDFKLQDASLTIATNETVGLIGKNGSGKSTLINILVGNRHKDNGSITFFGEEHTVDDVEYKEHIGVVFDDLRVPNKLTIKDIDKVFQSIYMTWNSQKFFDLIKYFELPLQTKIKTFSRGMRMKIALTIALSHDVKLLILDEATAGMDVSGREEVMELLEDFVAQGGGILISSHISEDIEHLADKLVFMKDGRMILTEQKDILLAQYGIVTTGDKDVEIPKHLIIASRLSKGKYQILVKDYAEIKNAEPLKHIDDATKIIMRGEV
;
A
#
# COMPACT_ATOMS: atom_id res chain seq x y z
N MET A 1 6.47 -19.64 3.88
CA MET A 1 6.54 -18.21 3.50
C MET A 1 7.58 -17.54 4.37
N THR A 2 8.49 -16.78 3.79
CA THR A 2 9.54 -16.05 4.52
C THR A 2 9.06 -14.61 4.73
N THR A 3 9.24 -14.08 5.94
CA THR A 3 8.87 -12.68 6.24
C THR A 3 9.87 -11.73 5.58
N LEU A 4 9.39 -10.81 4.76
CA LEU A 4 10.19 -9.77 4.10
C LEU A 4 10.19 -8.46 4.90
N LEU A 5 9.06 -8.13 5.53
CA LEU A 5 8.90 -6.97 6.40
C LEU A 5 8.09 -7.36 7.63
N ASN A 6 8.57 -6.96 8.80
CA ASN A 6 7.79 -6.99 10.03
C ASN A 6 7.86 -5.62 10.71
N VAL A 7 6.72 -5.06 11.00
CA VAL A 7 6.52 -3.80 11.74
C VAL A 7 5.80 -4.13 13.02
N ASP A 8 6.39 -3.83 14.16
CA ASP A 8 5.80 -4.10 15.48
C ASP A 8 5.68 -2.82 16.30
N ARG A 9 4.44 -2.43 16.59
CA ARG A 9 4.04 -1.31 17.44
C ARG A 9 4.81 -0.02 17.17
N VAL A 10 4.96 0.34 15.89
CA VAL A 10 5.63 1.56 15.48
C VAL A 10 4.78 2.77 15.80
N ASN A 11 5.41 3.74 16.46
CA ASN A 11 4.79 4.98 16.90
C ASN A 11 5.53 6.19 16.31
N LYS A 12 4.77 7.25 15.99
CA LYS A 12 5.31 8.55 15.58
C LYS A 12 4.41 9.68 16.00
N GLN A 13 4.99 10.68 16.68
CA GLN A 13 4.33 11.93 16.99
C GLN A 13 5.13 13.10 16.40
N TYR A 14 4.44 14.09 15.84
CA TYR A 14 5.04 15.32 15.36
C TYR A 14 4.85 16.43 16.40
N GLN A 15 5.89 17.26 16.61
CA GLN A 15 5.84 18.34 17.61
C GLN A 15 4.83 19.42 17.28
N ASP A 16 4.64 19.69 15.97
CA ASP A 16 3.79 20.77 15.46
C ASP A 16 2.44 20.26 14.93
N SER A 17 1.99 19.07 15.33
CA SER A 17 0.75 18.46 14.85
C SER A 17 0.12 17.58 15.91
N ASP A 18 -1.21 17.60 15.99
CA ASP A 18 -1.98 16.67 16.84
C ASP A 18 -1.99 15.24 16.29
N PHE A 19 -1.50 15.04 15.06
CA PHE A 19 -1.47 13.73 14.43
C PHE A 19 -0.43 12.82 15.13
N LYS A 20 -0.86 11.59 15.41
CA LYS A 20 -0.02 10.53 15.98
C LYS A 20 -0.25 9.23 15.22
N LEU A 21 0.83 8.60 14.77
CA LEU A 21 0.82 7.20 14.40
C LEU A 21 0.97 6.36 15.68
N GLN A 22 0.04 5.43 15.94
CA GLN A 22 -0.02 4.67 17.19
C GLN A 22 -0.06 3.17 16.92
N ASP A 23 0.91 2.46 17.52
CA ASP A 23 1.02 1.01 17.56
C ASP A 23 0.82 0.32 16.19
N ALA A 24 1.35 0.95 15.14
CA ALA A 24 1.25 0.42 13.80
C ALA A 24 2.01 -0.91 13.69
N SER A 25 1.30 -1.98 13.31
CA SER A 25 1.86 -3.33 13.23
C SER A 25 1.34 -4.05 11.99
N LEU A 26 2.26 -4.52 11.13
CA LEU A 26 1.95 -5.32 9.95
C LEU A 26 3.12 -6.23 9.58
N THR A 27 2.83 -7.27 8.84
CA THR A 27 3.82 -8.19 8.27
C THR A 27 3.58 -8.38 6.79
N ILE A 28 4.65 -8.55 6.03
CA ILE A 28 4.61 -8.92 4.61
C ILE A 28 5.53 -10.11 4.42
N ALA A 29 5.01 -11.16 3.79
CA ALA A 29 5.76 -12.36 3.45
C ALA A 29 6.09 -12.40 1.95
N THR A 30 6.89 -13.40 1.56
CA THR A 30 7.06 -13.76 0.15
C THR A 30 5.74 -14.16 -0.47
N ASN A 31 5.49 -13.77 -1.73
CA ASN A 31 4.25 -14.03 -2.46
C ASN A 31 3.01 -13.42 -1.78
N GLU A 32 3.15 -12.29 -1.11
CA GLU A 32 2.05 -11.61 -0.43
C GLU A 32 1.98 -10.14 -0.82
N THR A 33 0.78 -9.67 -1.12
CA THR A 33 0.47 -8.24 -1.29
C THR A 33 -0.39 -7.75 -0.14
N VAL A 34 0.09 -6.72 0.56
CA VAL A 34 -0.63 -6.05 1.65
C VAL A 34 -1.14 -4.70 1.18
N GLY A 35 -2.46 -4.53 1.18
CA GLY A 35 -3.14 -3.27 0.84
C GLY A 35 -3.34 -2.39 2.07
N LEU A 36 -2.75 -1.19 2.05
CA LEU A 36 -2.90 -0.19 3.11
C LEU A 36 -3.98 0.82 2.72
N ILE A 37 -5.15 0.70 3.35
CA ILE A 37 -6.35 1.45 3.03
C ILE A 37 -6.59 2.56 4.07
N GLY A 38 -6.86 3.76 3.63
CA GLY A 38 -7.17 4.87 4.52
C GLY A 38 -7.36 6.18 3.78
N LYS A 39 -8.09 7.12 4.38
CA LYS A 39 -8.22 8.48 3.84
C LYS A 39 -6.89 9.23 3.88
N ASN A 40 -6.82 10.36 3.16
CA ASN A 40 -5.74 11.31 3.31
C ASN A 40 -5.66 11.77 4.78
N GLY A 41 -4.45 11.78 5.34
CA GLY A 41 -4.23 12.09 6.75
C GLY A 41 -4.41 10.90 7.72
N SER A 42 -4.79 9.70 7.24
CA SER A 42 -4.92 8.52 8.13
C SER A 42 -3.59 7.99 8.67
N GLY A 43 -2.46 8.37 8.06
CA GLY A 43 -1.12 7.96 8.51
C GLY A 43 -0.36 7.03 7.54
N LYS A 44 -0.94 6.64 6.39
CA LYS A 44 -0.29 5.75 5.41
C LYS A 44 1.09 6.26 4.98
N SER A 45 1.14 7.49 4.47
CA SER A 45 2.40 8.09 4.02
C SER A 45 3.39 8.36 5.19
N THR A 46 2.89 8.54 6.42
CA THR A 46 3.76 8.59 7.62
C THR A 46 4.44 7.25 7.83
N LEU A 47 3.68 6.16 7.84
CA LEU A 47 4.22 4.81 7.96
C LEU A 47 5.20 4.50 6.82
N ILE A 48 4.79 4.72 5.56
CA ILE A 48 5.65 4.50 4.39
C ILE A 48 6.95 5.30 4.50
N ASN A 49 6.92 6.59 4.87
CA ASN A 49 8.12 7.39 5.03
C ASN A 49 9.03 6.90 6.17
N ILE A 50 8.49 6.27 7.21
CA ILE A 50 9.28 5.61 8.26
C ILE A 50 9.94 4.35 7.68
N LEU A 51 9.20 3.50 6.96
CA LEU A 51 9.70 2.26 6.36
C LEU A 51 10.87 2.50 5.39
N VAL A 52 10.77 3.55 4.58
CA VAL A 52 11.83 3.89 3.61
C VAL A 52 12.96 4.75 4.19
N GLY A 53 12.94 5.03 5.50
CA GLY A 53 13.98 5.78 6.19
C GLY A 53 13.94 7.31 6.02
N ASN A 54 12.88 7.86 5.41
CA ASN A 54 12.70 9.32 5.27
C ASN A 54 12.27 9.98 6.59
N ARG A 55 11.81 9.21 7.56
CA ARG A 55 11.38 9.64 8.89
C ARG A 55 11.79 8.62 9.95
N HIS A 56 12.15 9.10 11.13
CA HIS A 56 12.44 8.26 12.28
C HIS A 56 11.16 7.90 13.03
N LYS A 57 11.02 6.65 13.43
CA LYS A 57 10.02 6.20 14.41
C LYS A 57 10.42 6.69 15.80
N ASP A 58 9.43 6.87 16.67
CA ASP A 58 9.71 7.22 18.07
C ASP A 58 9.86 5.96 18.94
N ASN A 59 9.05 4.93 18.67
CA ASN A 59 9.08 3.62 19.34
C ASN A 59 8.69 2.50 18.38
N GLY A 60 8.79 1.25 18.85
CA GLY A 60 8.51 0.03 18.08
C GLY A 60 9.71 -0.49 17.34
N SER A 61 9.56 -1.59 16.62
CA SER A 61 10.63 -2.20 15.81
C SER A 61 10.21 -2.41 14.36
N ILE A 62 11.20 -2.43 13.46
CA ILE A 62 11.03 -2.72 12.05
C ILE A 62 12.16 -3.66 11.66
N THR A 63 11.81 -4.82 11.14
CA THR A 63 12.77 -5.75 10.56
C THR A 63 12.51 -5.94 9.08
N PHE A 64 13.57 -5.88 8.29
CA PHE A 64 13.56 -6.25 6.88
C PHE A 64 14.35 -7.56 6.73
N PHE A 65 13.77 -8.53 6.04
CA PHE A 65 14.38 -9.83 5.77
C PHE A 65 14.82 -10.57 7.04
N GLY A 66 14.13 -10.33 8.16
CA GLY A 66 14.39 -10.94 9.46
C GLY A 66 15.35 -10.18 10.37
N GLU A 67 15.93 -9.08 9.93
CA GLU A 67 16.94 -8.31 10.68
C GLU A 67 16.50 -6.86 10.92
N GLU A 68 16.89 -6.29 12.06
CA GLU A 68 16.81 -4.85 12.31
C GLU A 68 18.04 -4.17 11.71
N HIS A 69 17.80 -3.08 10.96
CA HIS A 69 18.85 -2.32 10.30
C HIS A 69 19.03 -0.95 10.93
N THR A 70 20.28 -0.50 11.02
CA THR A 70 20.62 0.86 11.44
C THR A 70 20.52 1.84 10.27
N VAL A 71 20.60 3.14 10.55
CA VAL A 71 20.58 4.18 9.50
C VAL A 71 21.76 4.06 8.54
N ASP A 72 22.91 3.58 9.04
CA ASP A 72 24.14 3.44 8.28
C ASP A 72 24.20 2.15 7.44
N ASP A 73 23.35 1.17 7.75
CA ASP A 73 23.22 -0.04 6.96
C ASP A 73 22.41 0.26 5.69
N VAL A 74 23.03 0.11 4.53
CA VAL A 74 22.41 0.40 3.23
C VAL A 74 22.22 -0.86 2.37
N GLU A 75 22.87 -1.98 2.73
CA GLU A 75 22.85 -3.19 1.89
C GLU A 75 21.43 -3.76 1.73
N TYR A 76 20.63 -3.78 2.79
CA TYR A 76 19.25 -4.28 2.72
C TYR A 76 18.38 -3.47 1.75
N LYS A 77 18.71 -2.17 1.49
CA LYS A 77 17.97 -1.30 0.57
C LYS A 77 18.11 -1.73 -0.88
N GLU A 78 19.16 -2.49 -1.23
CA GLU A 78 19.30 -3.12 -2.54
C GLU A 78 18.12 -4.07 -2.86
N HIS A 79 17.44 -4.58 -1.82
CA HIS A 79 16.32 -5.49 -1.96
C HIS A 79 14.94 -4.81 -1.81
N ILE A 80 14.91 -3.48 -1.69
CA ILE A 80 13.67 -2.72 -1.53
C ILE A 80 13.48 -1.77 -2.70
N GLY A 81 12.39 -1.96 -3.45
CA GLY A 81 11.94 -1.02 -4.47
C GLY A 81 10.89 -0.06 -3.90
N VAL A 82 11.03 1.23 -4.15
CA VAL A 82 10.08 2.24 -3.64
C VAL A 82 9.53 3.08 -4.78
N VAL A 83 8.22 3.18 -4.85
CA VAL A 83 7.52 4.08 -5.77
C VAL A 83 6.64 5.01 -4.97
N PHE A 84 6.86 6.31 -5.11
CA PHE A 84 6.03 7.35 -4.52
C PHE A 84 4.98 7.85 -5.51
N ASP A 85 4.08 8.69 -5.03
CA ASP A 85 3.01 9.36 -5.80
C ASP A 85 3.50 10.24 -6.97
N ASP A 86 4.80 10.54 -7.04
CA ASP A 86 5.47 11.15 -8.19
C ASP A 86 6.92 10.64 -8.31
N LEU A 87 7.45 10.66 -9.55
CA LEU A 87 8.81 10.28 -9.87
C LEU A 87 9.82 11.30 -9.33
N ARG A 88 10.72 10.85 -8.45
CA ARG A 88 11.72 11.69 -7.76
C ARG A 88 13.07 11.68 -8.46
N VAL A 89 13.11 12.05 -9.74
CA VAL A 89 14.35 12.25 -10.50
C VAL A 89 14.38 13.65 -11.11
N PRO A 90 15.57 14.22 -11.40
CA PRO A 90 15.68 15.52 -12.04
C PRO A 90 14.98 15.56 -13.40
N ASN A 91 14.10 16.52 -13.59
CA ASN A 91 13.27 16.66 -14.79
C ASN A 91 14.03 16.85 -16.11
N LYS A 92 15.31 17.20 -16.05
CA LYS A 92 16.19 17.39 -17.22
C LYS A 92 16.76 16.09 -17.80
N LEU A 93 16.67 15.00 -17.05
CA LEU A 93 17.22 13.71 -17.47
C LEU A 93 16.35 13.08 -18.57
N THR A 94 16.98 12.27 -19.40
CA THR A 94 16.36 11.30 -20.30
C THR A 94 16.37 9.91 -19.66
N ILE A 95 15.67 8.94 -20.26
CA ILE A 95 15.70 7.54 -19.79
C ILE A 95 17.13 6.98 -19.79
N LYS A 96 17.94 7.31 -20.80
CA LYS A 96 19.35 6.88 -20.86
C LYS A 96 20.21 7.50 -19.75
N ASP A 97 19.91 8.73 -19.34
CA ASP A 97 20.61 9.36 -18.22
C ASP A 97 20.22 8.71 -16.90
N ILE A 98 18.94 8.33 -16.74
CA ILE A 98 18.45 7.60 -15.57
C ILE A 98 19.19 6.26 -15.40
N ASP A 99 19.30 5.46 -16.45
CA ASP A 99 20.06 4.20 -16.40
C ASP A 99 21.48 4.42 -15.86
N LYS A 100 22.23 5.40 -16.43
CA LYS A 100 23.59 5.71 -15.97
C LYS A 100 23.66 6.13 -14.51
N VAL A 101 22.68 6.94 -14.04
CA VAL A 101 22.63 7.38 -12.65
C VAL A 101 22.40 6.19 -11.74
N PHE A 102 21.44 5.34 -12.04
CA PHE A 102 21.09 4.22 -11.17
C PHE A 102 22.11 3.08 -11.18
N GLN A 103 22.87 2.90 -12.27
CA GLN A 103 24.07 2.05 -12.28
C GLN A 103 25.13 2.47 -11.24
N SER A 104 25.19 3.74 -10.89
CA SER A 104 26.14 4.24 -9.89
C SER A 104 25.59 4.20 -8.46
N ILE A 105 24.29 3.96 -8.30
CA ILE A 105 23.59 3.94 -7.00
C ILE A 105 23.40 2.50 -6.51
N TYR A 106 22.88 1.60 -7.34
CA TYR A 106 22.61 0.22 -6.99
C TYR A 106 23.71 -0.71 -7.50
N MET A 107 24.25 -1.54 -6.62
CA MET A 107 25.24 -2.57 -6.98
C MET A 107 24.62 -3.67 -7.85
N THR A 108 23.35 -3.98 -7.63
CA THR A 108 22.60 -5.02 -8.33
C THR A 108 21.81 -4.49 -9.53
N TRP A 109 22.08 -3.25 -9.98
CA TRP A 109 21.39 -2.66 -11.13
C TRP A 109 21.51 -3.49 -12.40
N ASN A 110 20.39 -3.71 -13.06
CA ASN A 110 20.28 -4.46 -14.30
C ASN A 110 19.76 -3.57 -15.44
N SER A 111 20.67 -2.97 -16.21
CA SER A 111 20.31 -2.14 -17.36
C SER A 111 19.51 -2.86 -18.42
N GLN A 112 19.77 -4.18 -18.65
CA GLN A 112 18.99 -4.93 -19.62
C GLN A 112 17.53 -4.99 -19.20
N LYS A 113 17.27 -5.39 -17.94
CA LYS A 113 15.90 -5.42 -17.36
C LYS A 113 15.25 -4.03 -17.41
N PHE A 114 16.03 -2.97 -17.11
CA PHE A 114 15.54 -1.60 -17.19
C PHE A 114 15.05 -1.25 -18.60
N PHE A 115 15.86 -1.50 -19.64
CA PHE A 115 15.46 -1.18 -21.02
C PHE A 115 14.36 -2.12 -21.55
N ASP A 116 14.28 -3.36 -21.09
CA ASP A 116 13.20 -4.27 -21.45
C ASP A 116 11.85 -3.78 -20.89
N LEU A 117 11.82 -3.28 -19.64
CA LEU A 117 10.64 -2.66 -19.05
C LEU A 117 10.28 -1.31 -19.71
N ILE A 118 11.27 -0.50 -20.08
CA ILE A 118 11.05 0.73 -20.86
C ILE A 118 10.39 0.41 -22.19
N LYS A 119 10.84 -0.66 -22.87
CA LYS A 119 10.24 -1.13 -24.12
C LYS A 119 8.82 -1.69 -23.89
N TYR A 120 8.61 -2.45 -22.83
CA TYR A 120 7.30 -2.98 -22.45
C TYR A 120 6.26 -1.86 -22.26
N PHE A 121 6.65 -0.77 -21.60
CA PHE A 121 5.80 0.40 -21.40
C PHE A 121 5.80 1.40 -22.57
N GLU A 122 6.48 1.11 -23.68
CA GLU A 122 6.59 1.96 -24.87
C GLU A 122 7.07 3.39 -24.59
N LEU A 123 7.98 3.55 -23.62
CA LEU A 123 8.46 4.88 -23.19
C LEU A 123 9.56 5.45 -24.10
N PRO A 124 9.50 6.75 -24.44
CA PRO A 124 10.44 7.36 -25.40
C PRO A 124 11.82 7.61 -24.80
N LEU A 125 12.85 6.90 -25.28
CA LEU A 125 14.22 6.89 -24.74
C LEU A 125 14.96 8.25 -24.74
N GLN A 126 14.68 9.11 -25.72
CA GLN A 126 15.43 10.36 -25.95
C GLN A 126 14.73 11.60 -25.35
N THR A 127 13.52 11.42 -24.86
CA THR A 127 12.69 12.52 -24.40
C THR A 127 13.00 12.84 -22.92
N LYS A 128 13.03 14.11 -22.57
CA LYS A 128 13.27 14.55 -21.18
C LYS A 128 12.06 14.26 -20.30
N ILE A 129 12.30 13.83 -19.08
CA ILE A 129 11.27 13.48 -18.07
C ILE A 129 10.25 14.60 -17.85
N LYS A 130 10.66 15.88 -17.97
CA LYS A 130 9.75 17.03 -17.79
C LYS A 130 8.52 17.03 -18.71
N THR A 131 8.59 16.33 -19.84
CA THR A 131 7.51 16.27 -20.83
C THR A 131 6.62 15.03 -20.68
N PHE A 132 6.94 14.15 -19.72
CA PHE A 132 6.20 12.93 -19.50
C PHE A 132 4.90 13.20 -18.74
N SER A 133 3.84 12.50 -19.14
CA SER A 133 2.58 12.49 -18.38
C SER A 133 2.81 11.88 -17.00
N ARG A 134 1.85 12.06 -16.09
CA ARG A 134 1.91 11.45 -14.76
C ARG A 134 2.01 9.92 -14.87
N GLY A 135 1.19 9.28 -15.70
CA GLY A 135 1.25 7.83 -15.93
C GLY A 135 2.61 7.37 -16.44
N MET A 136 3.21 8.06 -17.44
CA MET A 136 4.56 7.74 -17.91
C MET A 136 5.62 7.87 -16.81
N ARG A 137 5.50 8.88 -15.94
CA ARG A 137 6.42 9.08 -14.81
C ARG A 137 6.29 7.94 -13.78
N MET A 138 5.09 7.46 -13.53
CA MET A 138 4.84 6.31 -12.65
C MET A 138 5.39 5.01 -13.25
N LYS A 139 5.19 4.76 -14.55
CA LYS A 139 5.80 3.62 -15.26
C LYS A 139 7.32 3.62 -15.14
N ILE A 140 7.99 4.79 -15.27
CA ILE A 140 9.45 4.91 -15.04
C ILE A 140 9.80 4.64 -13.58
N ALA A 141 9.05 5.17 -12.61
CA ALA A 141 9.34 4.95 -11.19
C ALA A 141 9.28 3.46 -10.85
N LEU A 142 8.28 2.75 -11.38
CA LEU A 142 8.17 1.30 -11.23
C LEU A 142 9.30 0.54 -11.95
N THR A 143 9.65 0.97 -13.18
CA THR A 143 10.78 0.41 -13.92
C THR A 143 12.07 0.52 -13.12
N ILE A 144 12.36 1.68 -12.53
CA ILE A 144 13.54 1.88 -11.67
C ILE A 144 13.48 0.92 -10.48
N ALA A 145 12.36 0.88 -9.76
CA ALA A 145 12.19 0.04 -8.58
C ALA A 145 12.36 -1.46 -8.86
N LEU A 146 12.07 -1.91 -10.08
CA LEU A 146 12.18 -3.31 -10.48
C LEU A 146 13.52 -3.67 -11.15
N SER A 147 14.38 -2.70 -11.45
CA SER A 147 15.61 -2.92 -12.24
C SER A 147 16.86 -3.26 -11.41
N HIS A 148 16.69 -3.61 -10.15
CA HIS A 148 17.72 -4.15 -9.26
C HIS A 148 17.22 -5.45 -8.58
N ASP A 149 17.97 -6.04 -7.64
CA ASP A 149 17.59 -7.28 -6.95
C ASP A 149 16.52 -7.04 -5.87
N VAL A 150 15.37 -6.51 -6.29
CA VAL A 150 14.25 -6.19 -5.41
C VAL A 150 13.50 -7.45 -4.97
N LYS A 151 13.17 -7.52 -3.68
CA LYS A 151 12.35 -8.57 -3.03
C LYS A 151 11.09 -8.01 -2.39
N LEU A 152 11.12 -6.74 -2.01
CA LEU A 152 9.99 -6.01 -1.41
C LEU A 152 9.73 -4.72 -2.18
N LEU A 153 8.51 -4.53 -2.67
CA LEU A 153 8.05 -3.26 -3.24
C LEU A 153 7.20 -2.49 -2.22
N ILE A 154 7.47 -1.20 -2.08
CA ILE A 154 6.66 -0.26 -1.29
C ILE A 154 6.11 0.79 -2.24
N LEU A 155 4.78 0.76 -2.46
CA LEU A 155 4.09 1.55 -3.47
C LEU A 155 3.14 2.55 -2.79
N ASP A 156 3.44 3.85 -2.87
CA ASP A 156 2.57 4.91 -2.35
C ASP A 156 1.82 5.56 -3.52
N GLU A 157 0.51 5.22 -3.67
CA GLU A 157 -0.38 5.74 -4.72
C GLU A 157 0.14 5.50 -6.16
N ALA A 158 0.82 4.36 -6.40
CA ALA A 158 1.58 4.10 -7.63
C ALA A 158 0.74 3.95 -8.91
N THR A 159 -0.58 3.81 -8.82
CA THR A 159 -1.49 3.71 -9.97
C THR A 159 -2.25 5.00 -10.25
N ALA A 160 -2.10 6.00 -9.38
CA ALA A 160 -2.84 7.25 -9.47
C ALA A 160 -2.49 8.06 -10.73
N GLY A 161 -3.53 8.41 -11.51
CA GLY A 161 -3.39 9.24 -12.71
C GLY A 161 -2.94 8.48 -13.97
N MET A 162 -2.99 7.15 -13.95
CA MET A 162 -2.90 6.31 -15.14
C MET A 162 -4.27 6.18 -15.80
N ASP A 163 -4.28 5.98 -17.11
CA ASP A 163 -5.45 5.51 -17.84
C ASP A 163 -5.68 4.01 -17.59
N VAL A 164 -6.79 3.47 -18.07
CA VAL A 164 -7.19 2.08 -17.81
C VAL A 164 -6.12 1.10 -18.31
N SER A 165 -5.66 1.26 -19.57
CA SER A 165 -4.66 0.36 -20.16
C SER A 165 -3.32 0.41 -19.40
N GLY A 166 -2.84 1.62 -19.07
CA GLY A 166 -1.59 1.77 -18.32
C GLY A 166 -1.66 1.19 -16.92
N ARG A 167 -2.85 1.20 -16.31
CA ARG A 167 -3.10 0.55 -15.02
C ARG A 167 -3.06 -0.97 -15.13
N GLU A 168 -3.73 -1.54 -16.14
CA GLU A 168 -3.70 -2.99 -16.40
C GLU A 168 -2.27 -3.50 -16.60
N GLU A 169 -1.47 -2.85 -17.44
CA GLU A 169 -0.06 -3.21 -17.67
C GLU A 169 0.76 -3.20 -16.35
N VAL A 170 0.53 -2.22 -15.47
CA VAL A 170 1.19 -2.15 -14.17
C VAL A 170 0.73 -3.26 -13.25
N MET A 171 -0.58 -3.57 -13.23
CA MET A 171 -1.14 -4.64 -12.40
C MET A 171 -0.56 -6.00 -12.79
N GLU A 172 -0.53 -6.34 -14.08
CA GLU A 172 0.07 -7.58 -14.59
C GLU A 172 1.55 -7.69 -14.15
N LEU A 173 2.32 -6.61 -14.27
CA LEU A 173 3.72 -6.59 -13.86
C LEU A 173 3.91 -6.82 -12.35
N LEU A 174 3.01 -6.27 -11.52
CA LEU A 174 3.04 -6.46 -10.07
C LEU A 174 2.62 -7.88 -9.68
N GLU A 175 1.63 -8.48 -10.35
CA GLU A 175 1.24 -9.88 -10.16
C GLU A 175 2.41 -10.82 -10.50
N ASP A 176 3.08 -10.60 -11.63
CA ASP A 176 4.26 -11.37 -12.02
C ASP A 176 5.38 -11.26 -10.97
N PHE A 177 5.62 -10.07 -10.43
CA PHE A 177 6.61 -9.85 -9.38
C PHE A 177 6.28 -10.65 -8.11
N VAL A 178 5.01 -10.65 -7.69
CA VAL A 178 4.56 -11.44 -6.53
C VAL A 178 4.67 -12.93 -6.81
N ALA A 179 4.25 -13.40 -7.98
CA ALA A 179 4.35 -14.81 -8.38
C ALA A 179 5.79 -15.34 -8.39
N GLN A 180 6.78 -14.47 -8.60
CA GLN A 180 8.22 -14.78 -8.57
C GLN A 180 8.83 -14.73 -7.15
N GLY A 181 8.02 -14.56 -6.10
CA GLY A 181 8.49 -14.56 -4.71
C GLY A 181 8.59 -13.17 -4.08
N GLY A 182 8.26 -12.11 -4.80
CA GLY A 182 8.22 -10.76 -4.27
C GLY A 182 7.11 -10.55 -3.24
N GLY A 183 7.28 -9.52 -2.40
CA GLY A 183 6.21 -9.02 -1.52
C GLY A 183 5.92 -7.56 -1.83
N ILE A 184 4.69 -7.13 -1.63
CA ILE A 184 4.24 -5.76 -1.93
C ILE A 184 3.52 -5.15 -0.73
N LEU A 185 3.88 -3.91 -0.38
CA LEU A 185 3.04 -3.00 0.38
C LEU A 185 2.50 -1.95 -0.59
N ILE A 186 1.20 -1.94 -0.82
CA ILE A 186 0.57 -0.95 -1.69
C ILE A 186 -0.40 -0.07 -0.90
N SER A 187 -0.24 1.26 -0.98
CA SER A 187 -1.27 2.21 -0.59
C SER A 187 -2.02 2.69 -1.82
N SER A 188 -3.34 2.75 -1.74
CA SER A 188 -4.18 3.36 -2.77
C SER A 188 -5.45 3.93 -2.16
N HIS A 189 -5.96 5.00 -2.77
CA HIS A 189 -7.32 5.48 -2.54
C HIS A 189 -8.32 4.88 -3.55
N ILE A 190 -7.84 4.11 -4.53
CA ILE A 190 -8.63 3.38 -5.51
C ILE A 190 -8.85 1.97 -4.99
N SER A 191 -10.06 1.71 -4.49
CA SER A 191 -10.40 0.42 -3.87
C SER A 191 -10.26 -0.75 -4.83
N GLU A 192 -10.51 -0.54 -6.12
CA GLU A 192 -10.39 -1.56 -7.18
C GLU A 192 -8.97 -2.10 -7.32
N ASP A 193 -7.94 -1.23 -7.26
CA ASP A 193 -6.54 -1.65 -7.37
C ASP A 193 -6.15 -2.57 -6.21
N ILE A 194 -6.59 -2.19 -4.99
CA ILE A 194 -6.34 -3.00 -3.81
C ILE A 194 -7.14 -4.29 -3.84
N GLU A 195 -8.42 -4.24 -4.25
CA GLU A 195 -9.27 -5.44 -4.36
C GLU A 195 -8.69 -6.44 -5.37
N HIS A 196 -8.05 -5.95 -6.42
CA HIS A 196 -7.40 -6.79 -7.43
C HIS A 196 -6.12 -7.46 -6.88
N LEU A 197 -5.18 -6.67 -6.35
CA LEU A 197 -3.83 -7.13 -6.02
C LEU A 197 -3.67 -7.69 -4.60
N ALA A 198 -4.39 -7.14 -3.60
CA ALA A 198 -4.07 -7.43 -2.22
C ALA A 198 -4.61 -8.79 -1.76
N ASP A 199 -3.78 -9.52 -1.02
CA ASP A 199 -4.16 -10.72 -0.26
C ASP A 199 -4.65 -10.34 1.14
N LYS A 200 -3.98 -9.38 1.75
CA LYS A 200 -4.25 -8.87 3.10
C LYS A 200 -4.55 -7.39 3.07
N LEU A 201 -5.51 -6.96 3.86
CA LEU A 201 -5.98 -5.60 3.95
C LEU A 201 -5.70 -5.02 5.34
N VAL A 202 -5.13 -3.81 5.37
CA VAL A 202 -4.89 -3.05 6.59
C VAL A 202 -5.65 -1.72 6.49
N PHE A 203 -6.70 -1.57 7.28
CA PHE A 203 -7.50 -0.35 7.33
C PHE A 203 -6.94 0.61 8.36
N MET A 204 -6.54 1.79 7.90
CA MET A 204 -5.86 2.79 8.72
C MET A 204 -6.70 4.06 8.85
N LYS A 205 -6.95 4.49 10.09
CA LYS A 205 -7.74 5.68 10.41
C LYS A 205 -7.15 6.41 11.59
N ASP A 206 -7.03 7.74 11.47
CA ASP A 206 -6.56 8.64 12.54
C ASP A 206 -5.27 8.16 13.23
N GLY A 207 -4.33 7.65 12.43
CA GLY A 207 -3.03 7.15 12.88
C GLY A 207 -3.06 5.76 13.52
N ARG A 208 -4.16 5.04 13.46
CA ARG A 208 -4.31 3.67 14.01
C ARG A 208 -4.69 2.67 12.94
N MET A 209 -4.24 1.44 13.11
CA MET A 209 -4.74 0.30 12.34
C MET A 209 -6.02 -0.21 12.99
N ILE A 210 -7.14 -0.09 12.30
CA ILE A 210 -8.48 -0.42 12.82
C ILE A 210 -8.83 -1.88 12.59
N LEU A 211 -8.47 -2.38 11.41
CA LEU A 211 -8.72 -3.76 11.01
C LEU A 211 -7.57 -4.23 10.13
N THR A 212 -7.08 -5.42 10.42
CA THR A 212 -6.16 -6.17 9.55
C THR A 212 -6.79 -7.53 9.29
N GLU A 213 -7.08 -7.86 8.03
CA GLU A 213 -7.73 -9.11 7.67
C GLU A 213 -7.28 -9.60 6.29
N GLN A 214 -7.32 -10.91 6.06
CA GLN A 214 -7.20 -11.48 4.72
C GLN A 214 -8.41 -11.05 3.88
N LYS A 215 -8.19 -10.67 2.62
CA LYS A 215 -9.25 -10.18 1.74
C LYS A 215 -10.39 -11.19 1.58
N ASP A 216 -10.05 -12.45 1.38
CA ASP A 216 -11.04 -13.50 1.19
C ASP A 216 -11.88 -13.74 2.47
N ILE A 217 -11.25 -13.64 3.64
CA ILE A 217 -11.95 -13.71 4.93
C ILE A 217 -12.87 -12.50 5.12
N LEU A 218 -12.39 -11.29 4.78
CA LEU A 218 -13.22 -10.09 4.85
C LEU A 218 -14.49 -10.24 3.99
N LEU A 219 -14.35 -10.66 2.77
CA LEU A 219 -15.49 -10.81 1.84
C LEU A 219 -16.40 -11.98 2.20
N ALA A 220 -15.86 -13.05 2.80
CA ALA A 220 -16.63 -14.25 3.16
C ALA A 220 -17.34 -14.16 4.52
N GLN A 221 -16.79 -13.44 5.48
CA GLN A 221 -17.27 -13.46 6.87
C GLN A 221 -17.83 -12.13 7.36
N TYR A 222 -17.54 -11.01 6.68
CA TYR A 222 -18.02 -9.70 7.12
C TYR A 222 -19.28 -9.30 6.35
N GLY A 223 -20.10 -8.50 7.01
CA GLY A 223 -21.35 -8.01 6.41
C GLY A 223 -21.76 -6.67 6.99
N ILE A 224 -22.89 -6.17 6.50
CA ILE A 224 -23.45 -4.87 6.88
C ILE A 224 -24.85 -5.06 7.41
N VAL A 225 -25.09 -4.56 8.61
CA VAL A 225 -26.46 -4.37 9.15
C VAL A 225 -26.89 -2.95 8.86
N THR A 226 -28.04 -2.77 8.19
CA THR A 226 -28.63 -1.45 7.94
C THR A 226 -29.91 -1.31 8.77
N THR A 227 -29.96 -0.31 9.67
CA THR A 227 -31.06 -0.14 10.62
C THR A 227 -31.41 1.34 10.84
N GLY A 228 -32.64 1.62 11.24
CA GLY A 228 -33.06 2.96 11.69
C GLY A 228 -32.70 3.27 13.14
N ASP A 229 -32.34 2.26 13.92
CA ASP A 229 -32.04 2.36 15.35
C ASP A 229 -30.53 2.17 15.59
N LYS A 230 -29.96 2.97 16.49
CA LYS A 230 -28.54 2.86 16.89
C LYS A 230 -28.35 1.68 17.86
N ASP A 231 -29.37 1.35 18.62
CA ASP A 231 -29.35 0.32 19.70
C ASP A 231 -29.82 -1.05 19.19
N VAL A 232 -29.24 -1.54 18.10
CA VAL A 232 -29.51 -2.89 17.61
C VAL A 232 -28.81 -3.90 18.50
N GLU A 233 -29.50 -5.02 18.80
CA GLU A 233 -28.96 -6.16 19.54
C GLU A 233 -27.88 -6.91 18.71
N ILE A 234 -26.71 -6.30 18.57
CA ILE A 234 -25.52 -6.93 17.97
C ILE A 234 -24.47 -7.06 19.09
N PRO A 235 -23.85 -8.23 19.28
CA PRO A 235 -22.75 -8.38 20.21
C PRO A 235 -21.62 -7.40 19.90
N LYS A 236 -21.22 -6.59 20.88
CA LYS A 236 -20.21 -5.51 20.67
C LYS A 236 -18.91 -5.99 20.06
N HIS A 237 -18.47 -7.21 20.36
CA HIS A 237 -17.22 -7.78 19.85
C HIS A 237 -17.27 -8.13 18.36
N LEU A 238 -18.46 -8.20 17.76
CA LEU A 238 -18.66 -8.41 16.32
C LEU A 238 -18.75 -7.10 15.55
N ILE A 239 -18.93 -5.96 16.22
CA ILE A 239 -19.01 -4.65 15.58
C ILE A 239 -17.60 -4.13 15.34
N ILE A 240 -17.28 -3.83 14.07
CA ILE A 240 -16.00 -3.24 13.65
C ILE A 240 -16.10 -1.72 13.58
N ALA A 241 -17.15 -1.22 12.94
CA ALA A 241 -17.40 0.20 12.79
C ALA A 241 -18.87 0.47 12.47
N SER A 242 -19.33 1.68 12.75
CA SER A 242 -20.69 2.11 12.40
C SER A 242 -20.72 3.50 11.84
N ARG A 243 -21.61 3.78 10.88
CA ARG A 243 -21.83 5.13 10.36
C ARG A 243 -23.31 5.44 10.17
N LEU A 244 -23.67 6.71 10.32
CA LEU A 244 -24.99 7.21 9.94
C LEU A 244 -24.94 7.65 8.45
N SER A 245 -25.82 7.09 7.63
CA SER A 245 -25.94 7.42 6.21
C SER A 245 -27.42 7.50 5.81
N LYS A 246 -27.87 8.64 5.29
CA LYS A 246 -29.25 8.87 4.84
C LYS A 246 -30.31 8.51 5.91
N GLY A 247 -30.06 8.84 7.17
CA GLY A 247 -30.96 8.59 8.29
C GLY A 247 -30.99 7.12 8.78
N LYS A 248 -30.10 6.26 8.28
CA LYS A 248 -29.95 4.88 8.74
C LYS A 248 -28.52 4.61 9.21
N TYR A 249 -28.37 3.79 10.24
CA TYR A 249 -27.08 3.28 10.66
C TYR A 249 -26.66 2.13 9.75
N GLN A 250 -25.43 2.14 9.28
CA GLN A 250 -24.76 1.05 8.61
C GLN A 250 -23.65 0.57 9.53
N ILE A 251 -23.72 -0.67 9.95
CA ILE A 251 -22.82 -1.28 10.95
C ILE A 251 -22.06 -2.40 10.23
N LEU A 252 -20.74 -2.27 10.18
CA LEU A 252 -19.85 -3.33 9.69
C LEU A 252 -19.63 -4.34 10.80
N VAL A 253 -19.95 -5.59 10.53
CA VAL A 253 -19.88 -6.69 11.48
C VAL A 253 -19.04 -7.84 10.94
N LYS A 254 -18.38 -8.55 11.87
CA LYS A 254 -17.76 -9.84 11.59
C LYS A 254 -18.79 -10.95 11.82
N ASP A 255 -18.57 -12.14 11.22
CA ASP A 255 -19.43 -13.32 11.34
C ASP A 255 -20.92 -13.01 11.03
N TYR A 256 -21.14 -12.30 9.93
CA TYR A 256 -22.44 -11.75 9.54
C TYR A 256 -23.55 -12.81 9.47
N ALA A 257 -23.20 -14.08 9.20
CA ALA A 257 -24.17 -15.18 9.12
C ALA A 257 -24.90 -15.45 10.46
N GLU A 258 -24.30 -15.05 11.59
CA GLU A 258 -24.88 -15.17 12.93
C GLU A 258 -25.79 -13.99 13.30
N ILE A 259 -25.82 -12.95 12.46
CA ILE A 259 -26.50 -11.69 12.77
C ILE A 259 -27.73 -11.52 11.89
N LYS A 260 -28.88 -11.35 12.53
CA LYS A 260 -30.15 -11.14 11.85
C LYS A 260 -30.11 -9.87 10.99
N ASN A 261 -30.57 -10.00 9.74
CA ASN A 261 -30.63 -8.92 8.74
C ASN A 261 -29.24 -8.35 8.35
N ALA A 262 -28.16 -9.05 8.60
CA ALA A 262 -26.86 -8.69 8.03
C ALA A 262 -26.78 -9.16 6.57
N GLU A 263 -26.29 -8.30 5.69
CA GLU A 263 -26.01 -8.60 4.29
C GLU A 263 -24.50 -8.78 4.10
N PRO A 264 -24.03 -9.77 3.31
CA PRO A 264 -22.62 -9.98 3.06
C PRO A 264 -21.98 -8.77 2.35
N LEU A 265 -20.70 -8.54 2.59
CA LEU A 265 -19.92 -7.59 1.79
C LEU A 265 -19.83 -8.06 0.33
N LYS A 266 -20.02 -7.13 -0.61
CA LYS A 266 -19.83 -7.42 -2.04
C LYS A 266 -18.44 -6.98 -2.51
N HIS A 267 -17.95 -5.87 -1.98
CA HIS A 267 -16.67 -5.27 -2.31
C HIS A 267 -15.99 -4.73 -1.05
N ILE A 268 -14.66 -4.64 -1.07
CA ILE A 268 -13.91 -4.03 0.04
C ILE A 268 -14.28 -2.56 0.25
N ASP A 269 -14.77 -1.87 -0.79
CA ASP A 269 -15.19 -0.48 -0.73
C ASP A 269 -16.38 -0.26 0.24
N ASP A 270 -17.22 -1.26 0.43
CA ASP A 270 -18.34 -1.20 1.37
C ASP A 270 -17.83 -1.13 2.82
N ALA A 271 -16.86 -1.96 3.19
CA ALA A 271 -16.18 -1.89 4.48
C ALA A 271 -15.40 -0.58 4.62
N THR A 272 -14.66 -0.20 3.58
CA THR A 272 -13.86 1.04 3.54
C THR A 272 -14.71 2.26 3.85
N LYS A 273 -15.89 2.40 3.23
CA LYS A 273 -16.80 3.52 3.46
C LYS A 273 -17.27 3.60 4.91
N ILE A 274 -17.56 2.47 5.56
CA ILE A 274 -18.03 2.43 6.95
C ILE A 274 -16.89 2.78 7.89
N ILE A 275 -15.74 2.13 7.77
CA ILE A 275 -14.57 2.38 8.63
C ILE A 275 -14.10 3.83 8.52
N MET A 276 -13.96 4.33 7.28
CA MET A 276 -13.37 5.66 7.07
C MET A 276 -14.29 6.83 7.45
N ARG A 277 -15.60 6.65 7.43
CA ARG A 277 -16.58 7.73 7.68
C ARG A 277 -17.38 7.55 8.96
N GLY A 278 -17.26 6.41 9.62
CA GLY A 278 -18.01 6.04 10.81
C GLY A 278 -17.24 6.23 12.11
N GLU A 279 -17.81 5.73 13.18
CA GLU A 279 -17.20 5.54 14.50
C GLU A 279 -16.67 4.09 14.58
N VAL A 280 -15.53 3.90 15.24
CA VAL A 280 -14.84 2.61 15.40
C VAL A 280 -14.81 2.24 16.88
#